data_229510e8e3d8b012da374f44054beaa4
#
_entry.id   229510e8e3d8b012da374f44054beaa4
#
_cell.length_a   1.000
_cell.length_b   1.000
_cell.length_c   1.000
_cell.angle_alpha   90.00
_cell.angle_beta   90.00
_cell.angle_gamma   90.00
#
_symmetry.space_group_name_H-M   'P 1'
#
loop_
_entity.id
_entity.type
_entity.pdbx_description
1 polymer ?
#
loop_
_entity_poly.entity_id
_entity_poly.type
_entity_poly.pdbx_seq_one_letter_code
_entity_poly.pdbx_strand_id
1 'polypeptide(L)'
;QSHHVRAFGRNIESLIDKDLADDHLTAIKGYVFDETEVYEAVKGADAVLSALGGARDGADKTRSLGVKNIVAQMQKTSVNRIVTLGGMGSLKSDEHEYIMNRPGYPAVFLPVSKEHLQVYQLLKASKLQWTFIGAPDILDIAADGNYITSADYPPATGIHKINAGNIADFMLKEITEGRYLQQRVGISNLQ
;
A
#
# COMPACT_ATOMS: atom_id res chain seq x y z
N GLN A 1 -8.30 -18.58 2.26
CA GLN A 1 -7.20 -18.48 3.24
C GLN A 1 -7.80 -18.01 4.56
N SER A 2 -7.55 -18.71 5.66
CA SER A 2 -8.09 -18.37 6.99
C SER A 2 -7.21 -17.31 7.68
N HIS A 3 -7.34 -16.05 7.23
CA HIS A 3 -6.73 -14.91 7.89
C HIS A 3 -7.77 -14.19 8.76
N HIS A 4 -7.39 -13.74 9.95
CA HIS A 4 -8.17 -12.79 10.72
C HIS A 4 -7.74 -11.37 10.33
N VAL A 5 -8.66 -10.60 9.78
CA VAL A 5 -8.41 -9.24 9.29
C VAL A 5 -8.99 -8.21 10.27
N ARG A 6 -8.15 -7.28 10.71
CA ARG A 6 -8.58 -6.07 11.39
C ARG A 6 -8.57 -4.92 10.40
N ALA A 7 -9.74 -4.52 9.94
CA ALA A 7 -9.87 -3.41 9.00
C ALA A 7 -9.97 -2.09 9.79
N PHE A 8 -8.90 -1.28 9.72
CA PHE A 8 -8.79 -0.01 10.44
C PHE A 8 -9.01 1.20 9.52
N GLY A 9 -9.86 2.12 9.94
CA GLY A 9 -10.07 3.36 9.18
C GLY A 9 -11.19 4.24 9.74
N ARG A 10 -11.26 5.49 9.25
CA ARG A 10 -12.26 6.47 9.72
C ARG A 10 -13.70 6.06 9.40
N ASN A 11 -13.93 5.52 8.22
CA ASN A 11 -15.25 5.17 7.70
C ASN A 11 -15.38 3.66 7.45
N ILE A 12 -14.61 2.85 8.16
CA ILE A 12 -14.49 1.42 7.87
C ILE A 12 -15.84 0.70 7.98
N GLU A 13 -16.68 1.09 8.93
CA GLU A 13 -18.01 0.50 9.14
C GLU A 13 -18.95 0.67 7.94
N SER A 14 -18.76 1.73 7.13
CA SER A 14 -19.54 1.97 5.92
C SER A 14 -18.98 1.28 4.68
N LEU A 15 -17.74 0.77 4.76
CA LEU A 15 -17.06 0.09 3.67
C LEU A 15 -17.14 -1.44 3.77
N ILE A 16 -17.47 -1.95 4.95
CA ILE A 16 -17.70 -3.37 5.15
C ILE A 16 -19.20 -3.62 4.91
N ASP A 17 -19.49 -4.43 3.91
CA ASP A 17 -20.84 -4.90 3.62
C ASP A 17 -21.33 -5.70 4.84
N LYS A 18 -22.42 -5.24 5.46
CA LYS A 18 -23.00 -5.87 6.65
C LYS A 18 -23.59 -7.26 6.36
N ASP A 19 -23.88 -7.53 5.09
CA ASP A 19 -24.38 -8.83 4.63
C ASP A 19 -23.23 -9.85 4.45
N LEU A 20 -21.97 -9.40 4.47
CA LEU A 20 -20.78 -10.22 4.51
C LEU A 20 -20.23 -10.35 5.95
N ALA A 21 -21.11 -10.68 6.90
CA ALA A 21 -20.68 -10.99 8.27
C ALA A 21 -19.73 -12.20 8.23
N ASP A 22 -18.42 -11.90 8.28
CA ASP A 22 -17.36 -12.88 8.32
C ASP A 22 -16.72 -12.83 9.71
N ASP A 23 -16.78 -13.94 10.45
CA ASP A 23 -16.17 -14.07 11.79
C ASP A 23 -14.66 -13.79 11.78
N HIS A 24 -14.04 -13.74 10.60
CA HIS A 24 -12.63 -13.42 10.39
C HIS A 24 -12.36 -11.93 10.12
N LEU A 25 -13.40 -11.07 10.06
CA LEU A 25 -13.25 -9.65 9.77
C LEU A 25 -13.71 -8.80 10.96
N THR A 26 -12.82 -8.01 11.53
CA THR A 26 -13.12 -7.05 12.59
C THR A 26 -12.94 -5.62 12.08
N ALA A 27 -14.01 -4.83 12.11
CA ALA A 27 -13.95 -3.40 11.81
C ALA A 27 -13.46 -2.62 13.04
N ILE A 28 -12.42 -1.81 12.86
CA ILE A 28 -11.88 -0.91 13.90
C ILE A 28 -11.95 0.51 13.37
N LYS A 29 -12.90 1.28 13.88
CA LYS A 29 -12.98 2.70 13.57
C LYS A 29 -11.86 3.45 14.28
N GLY A 30 -11.09 4.23 13.52
CA GLY A 30 -10.00 5.00 14.10
C GLY A 30 -9.36 5.96 13.10
N TYR A 31 -8.49 6.81 13.63
CA TYR A 31 -7.83 7.87 12.90
C TYR A 31 -6.32 7.60 12.80
N VAL A 32 -5.80 7.49 11.58
CA VAL A 32 -4.41 7.07 11.34
C VAL A 32 -3.36 8.01 11.94
N PHE A 33 -3.74 9.24 12.32
CA PHE A 33 -2.86 10.18 13.01
C PHE A 33 -2.91 10.05 14.55
N ASP A 34 -3.85 9.30 15.10
CA ASP A 34 -3.87 8.99 16.52
C ASP A 34 -2.92 7.82 16.81
N GLU A 35 -1.89 8.11 17.62
CA GLU A 35 -0.87 7.10 17.97
C GLU A 35 -1.44 5.94 18.77
N THR A 36 -2.36 6.21 19.68
CA THR A 36 -2.95 5.20 20.56
C THR A 36 -3.86 4.27 19.77
N GLU A 37 -4.72 4.83 18.90
CA GLU A 37 -5.62 4.03 18.08
C GLU A 37 -4.85 3.14 17.10
N VAL A 38 -3.80 3.67 16.48
CA VAL A 38 -2.94 2.88 15.59
C VAL A 38 -2.16 1.81 16.37
N TYR A 39 -1.65 2.14 17.56
CA TYR A 39 -0.97 1.18 18.42
C TYR A 39 -1.88 -0.02 18.75
N GLU A 40 -3.10 0.23 19.22
CA GLU A 40 -4.04 -0.83 19.57
C GLU A 40 -4.47 -1.66 18.35
N ALA A 41 -4.62 -1.02 17.18
CA ALA A 41 -4.95 -1.74 15.94
C ALA A 41 -3.82 -2.68 15.48
N VAL A 42 -2.55 -2.26 15.63
CA VAL A 42 -1.37 -3.01 15.20
C VAL A 42 -0.96 -4.08 16.20
N LYS A 43 -1.16 -3.84 17.50
CA LYS A 43 -0.73 -4.74 18.58
C LYS A 43 -1.27 -6.17 18.39
N GLY A 44 -0.36 -7.14 18.37
CA GLY A 44 -0.68 -8.56 18.21
C GLY A 44 -1.12 -8.96 16.79
N ALA A 45 -0.89 -8.11 15.79
CA ALA A 45 -0.99 -8.51 14.38
C ALA A 45 0.31 -9.17 13.92
N ASP A 46 0.22 -10.07 12.94
CA ASP A 46 1.38 -10.69 12.31
C ASP A 46 1.98 -9.78 11.23
N ALA A 47 1.12 -9.01 10.55
CA ALA A 47 1.52 -8.08 9.49
C ALA A 47 0.54 -6.92 9.36
N VAL A 48 0.99 -5.86 8.70
CA VAL A 48 0.18 -4.70 8.32
C VAL A 48 0.09 -4.59 6.81
N LEU A 49 -1.14 -4.45 6.28
CA LEU A 49 -1.40 -4.06 4.90
C LEU A 49 -1.88 -2.61 4.90
N SER A 50 -1.12 -1.72 4.27
CA SER A 50 -1.46 -0.30 4.21
C SER A 50 -1.89 0.11 2.81
N ALA A 51 -3.16 0.51 2.68
CA ALA A 51 -3.74 1.05 1.45
C ALA A 51 -4.27 2.47 1.69
N LEU A 52 -3.49 3.30 2.37
CA LEU A 52 -3.88 4.67 2.71
C LEU A 52 -4.03 5.52 1.45
N GLY A 53 -5.21 6.09 1.32
CA GLY A 53 -5.56 7.07 0.30
C GLY A 53 -5.65 8.48 0.88
N GLY A 54 -5.97 9.45 0.03
CA GLY A 54 -6.17 10.85 0.40
C GLY A 54 -6.36 11.71 -0.84
N ALA A 55 -6.58 13.02 -0.65
CA ALA A 55 -6.68 13.95 -1.76
C ALA A 55 -5.41 13.99 -2.62
N ARG A 56 -5.54 14.52 -3.83
CA ARG A 56 -4.43 14.60 -4.80
C ARG A 56 -3.80 15.99 -4.89
N ASP A 57 -4.28 16.93 -4.10
CA ASP A 57 -3.91 18.35 -4.14
C ASP A 57 -2.54 18.67 -3.51
N GLY A 58 -1.91 17.68 -2.86
CA GLY A 58 -0.62 17.84 -2.19
C GLY A 58 -0.71 18.43 -0.77
N ALA A 59 -1.87 18.91 -0.34
CA ALA A 59 -2.10 19.33 1.04
C ALA A 59 -2.37 18.15 1.98
N ASP A 60 -2.99 17.10 1.46
CA ASP A 60 -3.28 15.87 2.21
C ASP A 60 -2.02 15.03 2.41
N LYS A 61 -1.61 14.90 3.67
CA LYS A 61 -0.45 14.13 4.12
C LYS A 61 -0.80 12.76 4.71
N THR A 62 -2.03 12.29 4.49
CA THR A 62 -2.50 11.02 5.06
C THR A 62 -1.58 9.85 4.70
N ARG A 63 -1.03 9.82 3.50
CA ARG A 63 -0.14 8.74 3.05
C ARG A 63 1.17 8.74 3.83
N SER A 64 1.91 9.83 3.79
CA SER A 64 3.24 9.91 4.40
C SER A 64 3.19 9.93 5.93
N LEU A 65 2.36 10.80 6.53
CA LEU A 65 2.25 10.90 8.00
C LEU A 65 1.53 9.69 8.60
N GLY A 66 0.54 9.14 7.90
CA GLY A 66 -0.14 7.92 8.34
C GLY A 66 0.81 6.72 8.37
N VAL A 67 1.57 6.50 7.29
CA VAL A 67 2.57 5.41 7.28
C VAL A 67 3.68 5.67 8.31
N LYS A 68 4.09 6.92 8.52
CA LYS A 68 5.06 7.27 9.58
C LYS A 68 4.56 6.83 10.97
N ASN A 69 3.29 7.11 11.28
CA ASN A 69 2.68 6.66 12.52
C ASN A 69 2.60 5.13 12.59
N ILE A 70 2.10 4.48 11.54
CA ILE A 70 2.04 3.01 11.48
C ILE A 70 3.42 2.39 11.77
N VAL A 71 4.47 2.84 11.09
CA VAL A 71 5.85 2.34 11.30
C VAL A 71 6.30 2.54 12.75
N ALA A 72 6.01 3.70 13.36
CA ALA A 72 6.36 3.97 14.74
C ALA A 72 5.65 3.02 15.72
N GLN A 73 4.35 2.75 15.51
CA GLN A 73 3.61 1.84 16.38
C GLN A 73 3.98 0.37 16.13
N MET A 74 4.29 -0.02 14.89
CA MET A 74 4.82 -1.35 14.59
C MET A 74 6.12 -1.63 15.35
N GLN A 75 7.02 -0.65 15.42
CA GLN A 75 8.27 -0.77 16.19
C GLN A 75 8.02 -0.95 17.70
N LYS A 76 7.01 -0.28 18.26
CA LYS A 76 6.62 -0.41 19.67
C LYS A 76 5.95 -1.77 19.97
N THR A 77 5.29 -2.38 19.00
CA THR A 77 4.53 -3.63 19.16
C THR A 77 5.28 -4.86 18.67
N SER A 78 6.52 -4.71 18.18
CA SER A 78 7.33 -5.79 17.59
C SER A 78 6.71 -6.44 16.36
N VAL A 79 5.76 -5.77 15.68
CA VAL A 79 5.21 -6.21 14.40
C VAL A 79 6.16 -5.76 13.29
N ASN A 80 6.72 -6.69 12.52
CA ASN A 80 7.83 -6.40 11.62
C ASN A 80 7.47 -6.41 10.14
N ARG A 81 6.36 -7.02 9.73
CA ARG A 81 5.98 -7.15 8.31
C ARG A 81 4.97 -6.10 7.89
N ILE A 82 5.29 -5.34 6.83
CA ILE A 82 4.36 -4.38 6.23
C ILE A 82 4.40 -4.46 4.70
N VAL A 83 3.21 -4.47 4.08
CA VAL A 83 3.06 -4.30 2.63
C VAL A 83 2.26 -3.00 2.41
N THR A 84 2.83 -2.07 1.66
CA THR A 84 2.25 -0.73 1.49
C THR A 84 1.93 -0.45 0.04
N LEU A 85 0.70 -0.05 -0.23
CA LEU A 85 0.27 0.43 -1.53
C LEU A 85 0.71 1.88 -1.75
N GLY A 86 1.37 2.12 -2.87
CA GLY A 86 1.75 3.43 -3.37
C GLY A 86 1.47 3.57 -4.86
N GLY A 87 2.03 4.59 -5.49
CA GLY A 87 1.77 4.91 -6.89
C GLY A 87 2.98 4.71 -7.81
N MET A 88 2.70 4.37 -9.05
CA MET A 88 3.69 4.09 -10.11
C MET A 88 4.69 5.24 -10.32
N GLY A 89 4.30 6.50 -10.11
CA GLY A 89 5.20 7.66 -10.25
C GLY A 89 6.44 7.59 -9.36
N SER A 90 6.41 6.81 -8.28
CA SER A 90 7.54 6.60 -7.37
C SER A 90 8.43 5.40 -7.76
N LEU A 91 8.11 4.66 -8.81
CA LEU A 91 8.98 3.65 -9.39
C LEU A 91 10.12 4.28 -10.19
N LYS A 92 11.16 3.51 -10.45
CA LYS A 92 12.23 3.91 -11.37
C LYS A 92 11.74 3.94 -12.82
N SER A 93 12.19 4.92 -13.59
CA SER A 93 12.10 4.94 -15.03
C SER A 93 13.39 4.37 -15.67
N ASP A 94 14.53 4.61 -14.99
CA ASP A 94 15.86 4.07 -15.25
C ASP A 94 16.67 4.01 -13.94
N GLU A 95 17.97 3.74 -14.01
CA GLU A 95 18.81 3.56 -12.82
C GLU A 95 18.88 4.80 -11.90
N HIS A 96 18.69 5.99 -12.47
CA HIS A 96 18.92 7.27 -11.79
C HIS A 96 17.68 8.11 -11.59
N GLU A 97 16.55 7.76 -12.23
CA GLU A 97 15.38 8.62 -12.31
C GLU A 97 14.08 7.91 -11.89
N TYR A 98 13.16 8.66 -11.30
CA TYR A 98 11.78 8.22 -11.04
C TYR A 98 10.87 8.57 -12.20
N ILE A 99 9.84 7.76 -12.42
CA ILE A 99 8.82 8.01 -13.46
C ILE A 99 8.23 9.42 -13.34
N MET A 100 7.98 9.91 -12.12
CA MET A 100 7.40 11.24 -11.91
C MET A 100 8.31 12.40 -12.33
N ASN A 101 9.60 12.16 -12.55
CA ASN A 101 10.56 13.19 -12.97
C ASN A 101 10.73 13.25 -14.50
N ARG A 102 10.18 12.28 -15.23
CA ARG A 102 10.34 12.24 -16.69
C ARG A 102 9.61 13.42 -17.38
N PRO A 103 10.15 13.92 -18.48
CA PRO A 103 9.45 14.87 -19.34
C PRO A 103 8.07 14.33 -19.74
N GLY A 104 7.04 15.16 -19.61
CA GLY A 104 5.66 14.79 -19.96
C GLY A 104 4.89 14.06 -18.83
N TYR A 105 5.47 13.86 -17.65
CA TYR A 105 4.71 13.34 -16.53
C TYR A 105 3.58 14.32 -16.14
N PRO A 106 2.32 13.86 -16.00
CA PRO A 106 1.20 14.77 -15.76
C PRO A 106 1.36 15.51 -14.43
N ALA A 107 1.38 16.85 -14.48
CA ALA A 107 1.59 17.70 -13.31
C ALA A 107 0.57 17.46 -12.18
N VAL A 108 -0.65 17.06 -12.53
CA VAL A 108 -1.73 16.76 -11.57
C VAL A 108 -1.38 15.58 -10.64
N PHE A 109 -0.51 14.67 -11.05
CA PHE A 109 -0.09 13.53 -10.24
C PHE A 109 1.20 13.79 -9.44
N LEU A 110 1.92 14.89 -9.70
CA LEU A 110 3.17 15.18 -8.99
C LEU A 110 3.02 15.25 -7.47
N PRO A 111 2.00 15.93 -6.90
CA PRO A 111 1.85 16.01 -5.46
C PRO A 111 1.66 14.63 -4.81
N VAL A 112 0.78 13.80 -5.37
CA VAL A 112 0.52 12.46 -4.83
C VAL A 112 1.72 11.53 -5.02
N SER A 113 2.45 11.65 -6.12
CA SER A 113 3.66 10.85 -6.36
C SER A 113 4.79 11.19 -5.40
N LYS A 114 4.92 12.47 -5.01
CA LYS A 114 5.84 12.90 -3.95
C LYS A 114 5.47 12.31 -2.59
N GLU A 115 4.18 12.26 -2.24
CA GLU A 115 3.72 11.59 -1.02
C GLU A 115 4.07 10.09 -1.03
N HIS A 116 3.84 9.40 -2.15
CA HIS A 116 4.22 7.99 -2.29
C HIS A 116 5.74 7.78 -2.21
N LEU A 117 6.53 8.69 -2.78
CA LEU A 117 7.98 8.62 -2.65
C LEU A 117 8.43 8.81 -1.19
N GLN A 118 7.80 9.72 -0.43
CA GLN A 118 8.07 9.88 1.00
C GLN A 118 7.75 8.60 1.78
N VAL A 119 6.62 7.94 1.48
CA VAL A 119 6.28 6.64 2.08
C VAL A 119 7.39 5.61 1.81
N TYR A 120 7.80 5.48 0.55
CA TYR A 120 8.91 4.57 0.20
C TYR A 120 10.19 4.89 0.98
N GLN A 121 10.56 6.17 1.10
CA GLN A 121 11.76 6.60 1.85
C GLN A 121 11.64 6.28 3.35
N LEU A 122 10.47 6.47 3.96
CA LEU A 122 10.19 6.10 5.35
C LEU A 122 10.37 4.60 5.57
N LEU A 123 9.82 3.78 4.69
CA LEU A 123 9.97 2.32 4.77
C LEU A 123 11.43 1.91 4.61
N LYS A 124 12.13 2.46 3.62
CA LYS A 124 13.55 2.18 3.37
C LYS A 124 14.45 2.56 4.56
N ALA A 125 14.11 3.62 5.29
CA ALA A 125 14.83 4.04 6.49
C ALA A 125 14.46 3.23 7.73
N SER A 126 13.38 2.45 7.69
CA SER A 126 12.92 1.62 8.80
C SER A 126 13.71 0.30 8.86
N LYS A 127 13.59 -0.39 10.01
CA LYS A 127 14.12 -1.76 10.18
C LYS A 127 13.08 -2.85 9.86
N LEU A 128 11.93 -2.46 9.32
CA LEU A 128 10.84 -3.40 9.04
C LEU A 128 11.15 -4.28 7.82
N GLN A 129 10.49 -5.40 7.77
CA GLN A 129 10.36 -6.24 6.58
C GLN A 129 9.25 -5.64 5.70
N TRP A 130 9.61 -4.70 4.84
CA TRP A 130 8.64 -3.95 4.04
C TRP A 130 8.63 -4.39 2.58
N THR A 131 7.46 -4.24 1.94
CA THR A 131 7.30 -4.25 0.49
C THR A 131 6.50 -3.00 0.12
N PHE A 132 6.95 -2.24 -0.87
CA PHE A 132 6.25 -1.08 -1.38
C PHE A 132 5.76 -1.33 -2.80
N ILE A 133 4.45 -1.22 -3.03
CA ILE A 133 3.82 -1.45 -4.33
C ILE A 133 3.65 -0.12 -5.05
N GLY A 134 4.25 0.01 -6.23
CA GLY A 134 4.02 1.14 -7.14
C GLY A 134 2.92 0.78 -8.14
N ALA A 135 1.66 1.02 -7.77
CA ALA A 135 0.53 0.70 -8.63
C ALA A 135 0.24 1.80 -9.66
N PRO A 136 -0.18 1.43 -10.88
CA PRO A 136 -0.73 2.35 -11.89
C PRO A 136 -2.18 2.72 -11.53
N ASP A 137 -3.00 3.07 -12.54
CA ASP A 137 -4.44 3.31 -12.35
C ASP A 137 -5.15 2.06 -11.83
N ILE A 138 -5.86 2.23 -10.71
CA ILE A 138 -6.56 1.14 -10.04
C ILE A 138 -8.01 1.09 -10.52
N LEU A 139 -8.43 -0.09 -10.96
CA LEU A 139 -9.80 -0.38 -11.38
C LEU A 139 -10.56 -1.06 -10.22
N ASP A 140 -11.79 -0.65 -9.98
CA ASP A 140 -12.67 -1.30 -9.00
C ASP A 140 -13.23 -2.60 -9.58
N ILE A 141 -12.37 -3.60 -9.69
CA ILE A 141 -12.64 -4.92 -10.27
C ILE A 141 -12.08 -5.99 -9.33
N ALA A 142 -12.81 -7.10 -9.21
CA ALA A 142 -12.38 -8.26 -8.43
C ALA A 142 -11.07 -8.88 -8.94
N ALA A 143 -10.45 -9.72 -8.10
CA ALA A 143 -9.26 -10.45 -8.50
C ALA A 143 -9.58 -11.48 -9.59
N ASP A 144 -8.76 -11.51 -10.63
CA ASP A 144 -8.77 -12.54 -11.68
C ASP A 144 -7.43 -13.31 -11.74
N GLY A 145 -6.44 -12.89 -10.92
CA GLY A 145 -5.11 -13.48 -10.88
C GLY A 145 -4.23 -13.14 -12.09
N ASN A 146 -4.74 -12.36 -13.04
CA ASN A 146 -4.04 -12.05 -14.28
C ASN A 146 -3.22 -10.75 -14.19
N TYR A 147 -2.12 -10.79 -13.45
CA TYR A 147 -1.23 -9.66 -13.26
C TYR A 147 0.25 -10.07 -13.27
N ILE A 148 1.10 -9.09 -13.51
CA ILE A 148 2.56 -9.23 -13.55
C ILE A 148 3.20 -8.22 -12.60
N THR A 149 4.35 -8.58 -12.04
CA THR A 149 5.13 -7.74 -11.12
C THR A 149 6.58 -7.60 -11.60
N SER A 150 7.22 -6.49 -11.25
CA SER A 150 8.63 -6.22 -11.57
C SER A 150 9.27 -5.44 -10.43
N ALA A 151 10.48 -5.88 -10.01
CA ALA A 151 11.23 -5.18 -8.96
C ALA A 151 11.66 -3.79 -9.47
N ASP A 152 11.44 -2.74 -8.65
CA ASP A 152 11.81 -1.34 -8.87
C ASP A 152 11.15 -0.62 -10.05
N TYR A 153 10.77 -1.32 -11.10
CA TYR A 153 10.26 -0.76 -12.36
C TYR A 153 8.82 -1.16 -12.62
N PRO A 154 8.07 -0.40 -13.45
CA PRO A 154 6.80 -0.90 -13.96
C PRO A 154 7.04 -2.12 -14.84
N PRO A 155 6.13 -3.13 -14.80
CA PRO A 155 6.22 -4.28 -15.70
C PRO A 155 6.18 -3.86 -17.17
N ALA A 156 7.12 -4.38 -17.97
CA ALA A 156 7.28 -3.97 -19.39
C ALA A 156 6.09 -4.37 -20.27
N THR A 157 5.41 -5.47 -19.95
CA THR A 157 4.28 -6.02 -20.71
C THR A 157 2.90 -5.67 -20.10
N GLY A 158 2.88 -4.85 -19.08
CA GLY A 158 1.63 -4.45 -18.42
C GLY A 158 0.87 -3.35 -19.17
N ILE A 159 -0.43 -3.28 -18.95
CA ILE A 159 -1.30 -2.27 -19.58
C ILE A 159 -1.39 -0.96 -18.78
N HIS A 160 -0.57 -0.77 -17.76
CA HIS A 160 -0.60 0.37 -16.82
C HIS A 160 -1.95 0.57 -16.12
N LYS A 161 -2.67 -0.50 -15.88
CA LYS A 161 -3.88 -0.58 -15.07
C LYS A 161 -3.82 -1.82 -14.20
N ILE A 162 -4.50 -1.81 -13.06
CA ILE A 162 -4.53 -2.97 -12.16
C ILE A 162 -5.89 -3.08 -11.47
N ASN A 163 -6.44 -4.27 -11.38
CA ASN A 163 -7.66 -4.54 -10.62
C ASN A 163 -7.36 -4.41 -9.11
N ALA A 164 -8.24 -3.78 -8.37
CA ALA A 164 -8.12 -3.66 -6.91
C ALA A 164 -8.01 -5.04 -6.25
N GLY A 165 -8.79 -6.02 -6.74
CA GLY A 165 -8.70 -7.41 -6.28
C GLY A 165 -7.32 -8.04 -6.52
N ASN A 166 -6.67 -7.77 -7.66
CA ASN A 166 -5.33 -8.27 -7.94
C ASN A 166 -4.27 -7.67 -7.01
N ILE A 167 -4.43 -6.38 -6.63
CA ILE A 167 -3.58 -5.76 -5.61
C ILE A 167 -3.77 -6.48 -4.27
N ALA A 168 -5.00 -6.72 -3.85
CA ALA A 168 -5.30 -7.39 -2.59
C ALA A 168 -4.72 -8.82 -2.57
N ASP A 169 -4.89 -9.58 -3.66
CA ASP A 169 -4.33 -10.91 -3.83
C ASP A 169 -2.79 -10.88 -3.72
N PHE A 170 -2.15 -9.95 -4.43
CA PHE A 170 -0.69 -9.79 -4.34
C PHE A 170 -0.23 -9.41 -2.93
N MET A 171 -0.92 -8.48 -2.27
CA MET A 171 -0.57 -8.06 -0.91
C MET A 171 -0.66 -9.23 0.08
N LEU A 172 -1.69 -10.05 -0.02
CA LEU A 172 -1.86 -11.25 0.84
C LEU A 172 -0.78 -12.30 0.57
N LYS A 173 -0.47 -12.60 -0.69
CA LYS A 173 0.60 -13.52 -1.06
C LYS A 173 1.96 -13.01 -0.56
N GLU A 174 2.22 -11.72 -0.72
CA GLU A 174 3.50 -11.11 -0.37
C GLU A 174 3.78 -11.12 1.15
N ILE A 175 2.74 -11.17 2.02
CA ILE A 175 2.93 -11.37 3.46
C ILE A 175 3.64 -12.69 3.75
N THR A 176 3.22 -13.76 3.09
CA THR A 176 3.70 -15.12 3.35
C THR A 176 4.91 -15.50 2.50
N GLU A 177 4.93 -15.10 1.23
CA GLU A 177 5.99 -15.47 0.29
C GLU A 177 7.23 -14.60 0.45
N GLY A 178 7.07 -13.32 0.78
CA GLY A 178 8.19 -12.39 0.98
C GLY A 178 9.09 -12.23 -0.26
N ARG A 179 8.54 -12.30 -1.47
CA ARG A 179 9.31 -12.24 -2.73
C ARG A 179 10.02 -10.91 -2.93
N TYR A 180 9.45 -9.83 -2.38
CA TYR A 180 9.94 -8.47 -2.50
C TYR A 180 10.24 -7.83 -1.15
N LEU A 181 10.90 -8.59 -0.26
CA LEU A 181 11.32 -8.07 1.05
C LEU A 181 12.32 -6.93 0.88
N GLN A 182 12.06 -5.82 1.56
CA GLN A 182 12.83 -4.57 1.49
C GLN A 182 12.99 -4.06 0.06
N GLN A 183 11.98 -4.26 -0.77
CA GLN A 183 11.97 -3.85 -2.16
C GLN A 183 10.71 -3.06 -2.51
N ARG A 184 10.87 -2.28 -3.56
CA ARG A 184 9.80 -1.63 -4.28
C ARG A 184 9.45 -2.51 -5.48
N VAL A 185 8.16 -2.65 -5.78
CA VAL A 185 7.65 -3.50 -6.85
C VAL A 185 6.59 -2.76 -7.66
N GLY A 186 6.72 -2.79 -8.97
CA GLY A 186 5.67 -2.41 -9.91
C GLY A 186 4.71 -3.57 -10.15
N ILE A 187 3.43 -3.25 -10.34
CA ILE A 187 2.37 -4.23 -10.62
C ILE A 187 1.49 -3.71 -11.75
N SER A 188 0.99 -4.60 -12.60
CA SER A 188 0.04 -4.26 -13.66
C SER A 188 -0.75 -5.50 -14.08
N ASN A 189 -2.00 -5.32 -14.55
CA ASN A 189 -2.67 -6.40 -15.26
C ASN A 189 -1.88 -6.78 -16.51
N LEU A 190 -1.96 -8.05 -16.88
CA LEU A 190 -1.55 -8.52 -18.20
C LEU A 190 -2.58 -8.09 -19.26
N GLN A 191 -2.16 -8.08 -20.53
CA GLN A 191 -3.06 -7.88 -21.68
C GLN A 191 -3.98 -9.07 -21.86
#